data_84b18e884aa2d7ff7d44fda7e85e25d9
#
_entry.id   84b18e884aa2d7ff7d44fda7e85e25d9
#
_cell.length_a   1.000
_cell.length_b   1.000
_cell.length_c   1.000
_cell.angle_alpha   90.00
_cell.angle_beta   90.00
_cell.angle_gamma   90.00
#
_symmetry.space_group_name_H-M   'P 1'
#
loop_
_entity.id
_entity.type
_entity.pdbx_description
1 polymer ?
#
loop_
_entity_poly.entity_id
_entity_poly.type
_entity_poly.pdbx_seq_one_letter_code
_entity_poly.pdbx_strand_id
1 'polypeptide(L)'
;MSSDETPNVPTPRNSREAVREKAQKVHAKQSRARIMRRIIVGAVAIVAVGAIGTAVAMAVTSSVSKPTLSPTGMDADGVVVNTAPGVGAEDVPETPAPEETEGGAGETTEPTPEPTASQTAADVHIYVDYLSPGAGDFERANARQLAGWINEGVVTVTYHPVSMLTASSNGTKYSLRSAAAAACVATHSPAQFYSFNHELLVDQPEMDTDGRSDVELADLAIAVGVDDVKVVRDCIENGDFASWAKEATSRALEGPLVGSDDLVLTSAPMVVVNGEAYVGSLKDPVEFSNFLLTVASDTEDSASPTPTPTASETPAA
;
A
#
# COMPACT_ATOMS: atom_id res chain seq x y z
N MET A 1 23.50 -15.56 73.04
CA MET A 1 23.71 -16.56 71.96
C MET A 1 23.20 -15.94 70.67
N SER A 2 24.11 -15.25 69.96
CA SER A 2 23.82 -14.62 68.66
C SER A 2 23.88 -15.69 67.57
N SER A 3 22.85 -15.79 66.75
CA SER A 3 22.88 -16.59 65.52
C SER A 3 23.10 -15.63 64.38
N ASP A 4 24.29 -15.72 63.79
CA ASP A 4 24.72 -15.05 62.59
C ASP A 4 24.01 -15.72 61.38
N GLU A 5 23.08 -15.01 60.76
CA GLU A 5 22.46 -15.43 59.51
C GLU A 5 23.15 -14.72 58.34
N THR A 6 24.12 -15.42 57.72
CA THR A 6 24.80 -14.96 56.53
C THR A 6 23.87 -14.94 55.34
N PRO A 7 23.79 -13.87 54.54
CA PRO A 7 22.96 -13.81 53.32
C PRO A 7 23.53 -14.78 52.28
N ASN A 8 22.65 -15.64 51.77
CA ASN A 8 22.92 -16.58 50.69
C ASN A 8 23.09 -15.80 49.35
N VAL A 9 24.31 -15.53 48.97
CA VAL A 9 24.66 -14.92 47.69
C VAL A 9 24.62 -16.01 46.62
N PRO A 10 23.76 -15.90 45.59
CA PRO A 10 23.68 -16.92 44.53
C PRO A 10 24.95 -16.96 43.72
N THR A 11 25.50 -18.15 43.52
CA THR A 11 26.70 -18.38 42.73
C THR A 11 26.50 -17.97 41.26
N PRO A 12 27.58 -17.49 40.55
CA PRO A 12 27.43 -16.96 39.16
C PRO A 12 26.91 -17.98 38.12
N ARG A 13 26.93 -19.27 38.41
CA ARG A 13 26.33 -20.31 37.53
C ARG A 13 24.79 -20.29 37.56
N ASN A 14 24.21 -20.13 38.74
CA ASN A 14 22.76 -20.11 38.89
C ASN A 14 22.10 -18.84 38.28
N SER A 15 22.80 -17.72 38.26
CA SER A 15 22.31 -16.49 37.63
C SER A 15 22.27 -16.58 36.10
N ARG A 16 23.22 -17.26 35.46
CA ARG A 16 23.26 -17.46 34.02
C ARG A 16 22.15 -18.43 33.53
N GLU A 17 21.89 -19.48 34.31
CA GLU A 17 20.78 -20.41 34.02
C GLU A 17 19.42 -19.74 34.21
N ALA A 18 19.24 -18.96 35.26
CA ALA A 18 18.00 -18.20 35.49
C ALA A 18 17.73 -17.15 34.39
N VAL A 19 18.75 -16.52 33.84
CA VAL A 19 18.64 -15.59 32.71
C VAL A 19 18.28 -16.33 31.44
N ARG A 20 18.87 -17.50 31.16
CA ARG A 20 18.54 -18.34 30.01
C ARG A 20 17.07 -18.86 30.07
N GLU A 21 16.66 -19.30 31.25
CA GLU A 21 15.27 -19.77 31.45
C GLU A 21 14.25 -18.65 31.29
N LYS A 22 14.53 -17.44 31.79
CA LYS A 22 13.69 -16.27 31.55
C LYS A 22 13.65 -15.88 30.08
N ALA A 23 14.78 -15.89 29.38
CA ALA A 23 14.83 -15.60 27.95
C ALA A 23 14.01 -16.61 27.13
N GLN A 24 14.12 -17.92 27.42
CA GLN A 24 13.33 -18.94 26.76
C GLN A 24 11.81 -18.79 27.03
N LYS A 25 11.43 -18.41 28.25
CA LYS A 25 10.00 -18.17 28.59
C LYS A 25 9.45 -16.91 27.87
N VAL A 26 10.27 -15.89 27.67
CA VAL A 26 9.88 -14.68 26.93
C VAL A 26 9.72 -15.00 25.43
N HIS A 27 10.68 -15.72 24.84
CA HIS A 27 10.56 -16.16 23.43
C HIS A 27 9.36 -17.08 23.19
N ALA A 28 9.09 -18.02 24.11
CA ALA A 28 7.93 -18.89 24.02
C ALA A 28 6.58 -18.15 24.18
N LYS A 29 6.55 -17.06 24.97
CA LYS A 29 5.35 -16.19 25.07
C LYS A 29 5.15 -15.34 23.83
N GLN A 30 6.23 -14.79 23.25
CA GLN A 30 6.16 -13.98 22.06
C GLN A 30 5.76 -14.78 20.81
N SER A 31 6.28 -16.01 20.66
CA SER A 31 5.87 -16.89 19.55
C SER A 31 4.41 -17.33 19.68
N ARG A 32 3.94 -17.65 20.89
CA ARG A 32 2.51 -17.96 21.12
C ARG A 32 1.61 -16.76 20.89
N ALA A 33 2.03 -15.56 21.25
CA ALA A 33 1.28 -14.34 21.01
C ALA A 33 1.16 -14.03 19.51
N ARG A 34 2.23 -14.25 18.71
CA ARG A 34 2.19 -14.11 17.25
C ARG A 34 1.27 -15.15 16.59
N ILE A 35 1.34 -16.41 17.01
CA ILE A 35 0.46 -17.47 16.49
C ILE A 35 -1.00 -17.19 16.88
N MET A 36 -1.27 -16.77 18.12
CA MET A 36 -2.62 -16.41 18.56
C MET A 36 -3.15 -15.19 17.80
N ARG A 37 -2.32 -14.17 17.54
CA ARG A 37 -2.72 -13.03 16.71
C ARG A 37 -3.08 -13.47 15.28
N ARG A 38 -2.28 -14.34 14.67
CA ARG A 38 -2.57 -14.89 13.33
C ARG A 38 -3.87 -15.70 13.30
N ILE A 39 -4.12 -16.50 14.32
CA ILE A 39 -5.37 -17.28 14.46
C ILE A 39 -6.58 -16.35 14.67
N ILE A 40 -6.45 -15.31 15.50
CA ILE A 40 -7.53 -14.35 15.75
C ILE A 40 -7.81 -13.52 14.48
N VAL A 41 -6.77 -13.04 13.80
CA VAL A 41 -6.93 -12.31 12.54
C VAL A 41 -7.55 -13.21 11.47
N GLY A 42 -7.13 -14.46 11.35
CA GLY A 42 -7.74 -15.43 10.43
C GLY A 42 -9.20 -15.76 10.77
N ALA A 43 -9.53 -15.90 12.06
CA ALA A 43 -10.91 -16.17 12.49
C ALA A 43 -11.83 -14.95 12.28
N VAL A 44 -11.35 -13.74 12.53
CA VAL A 44 -12.10 -12.50 12.25
C VAL A 44 -12.31 -12.31 10.74
N ALA A 45 -11.29 -12.64 9.92
CA ALA A 45 -11.40 -12.59 8.47
C ALA A 45 -12.48 -13.57 7.94
N ILE A 46 -12.53 -14.81 8.47
CA ILE A 46 -13.54 -15.81 8.05
C ILE A 46 -14.95 -15.35 8.43
N VAL A 47 -15.14 -14.74 9.59
CA VAL A 47 -16.46 -14.22 10.02
C VAL A 47 -16.86 -12.99 9.19
N ALA A 48 -15.92 -12.10 8.86
CA ALA A 48 -16.17 -10.95 8.01
C ALA A 48 -16.52 -11.37 6.57
N VAL A 49 -15.80 -12.33 5.99
CA VAL A 49 -16.08 -12.86 4.63
C VAL A 49 -17.43 -13.57 4.60
N GLY A 50 -17.79 -14.33 5.64
CA GLY A 50 -19.11 -15.00 5.74
C GLY A 50 -20.28 -14.01 5.84
N ALA A 51 -20.11 -12.89 6.55
CA ALA A 51 -21.14 -11.85 6.67
C ALA A 51 -21.26 -10.98 5.42
N ILE A 52 -20.14 -10.71 4.74
CA ILE A 52 -20.10 -9.91 3.51
C ILE A 52 -20.63 -10.72 2.32
N GLY A 53 -20.30 -12.01 2.22
CA GLY A 53 -20.78 -12.88 1.14
C GLY A 53 -22.31 -12.98 1.09
N THR A 54 -23.00 -12.96 2.22
CA THR A 54 -24.47 -12.99 2.28
C THR A 54 -25.11 -11.63 1.98
N ALA A 55 -24.45 -10.51 2.36
CA ALA A 55 -24.97 -9.17 2.07
C ALA A 55 -24.81 -8.80 0.58
N VAL A 56 -23.71 -9.21 -0.07
CA VAL A 56 -23.48 -8.99 -1.51
C VAL A 56 -24.49 -9.78 -2.36
N ALA A 57 -24.87 -11.00 -1.96
CA ALA A 57 -25.86 -11.79 -2.69
C ALA A 57 -27.28 -11.19 -2.69
N MET A 58 -27.66 -10.40 -1.67
CA MET A 58 -28.99 -9.78 -1.59
C MET A 58 -29.10 -8.42 -2.30
N ALA A 59 -27.99 -7.73 -2.58
CA ALA A 59 -28.00 -6.44 -3.29
C ALA A 59 -28.12 -6.57 -4.83
N VAL A 60 -28.07 -7.78 -5.38
CA VAL A 60 -28.02 -8.06 -6.83
C VAL A 60 -29.38 -7.95 -7.54
N THR A 61 -30.50 -7.80 -6.84
CA THR A 61 -31.84 -8.00 -7.47
C THR A 61 -32.58 -6.74 -7.94
N SER A 62 -31.96 -5.57 -8.02
CA SER A 62 -32.71 -4.39 -8.47
C SER A 62 -31.94 -3.32 -9.25
N SER A 63 -31.02 -3.69 -10.13
CA SER A 63 -30.55 -2.73 -11.12
C SER A 63 -30.71 -3.31 -12.53
N VAL A 64 -31.53 -2.64 -13.34
CA VAL A 64 -31.45 -2.76 -14.81
C VAL A 64 -29.99 -2.65 -15.16
N SER A 65 -29.41 -3.72 -15.70
CA SER A 65 -27.98 -3.80 -16.01
C SER A 65 -27.61 -2.73 -17.03
N LYS A 66 -27.04 -1.61 -16.55
CA LYS A 66 -26.28 -0.75 -17.46
C LYS A 66 -25.16 -1.62 -18.05
N PRO A 67 -24.80 -1.46 -19.33
CA PRO A 67 -23.62 -2.16 -19.87
C PRO A 67 -22.43 -1.91 -18.97
N THR A 68 -21.65 -2.96 -18.67
CA THR A 68 -20.40 -2.78 -17.94
C THR A 68 -19.44 -2.04 -18.84
N LEU A 69 -19.19 -0.77 -18.52
CA LEU A 69 -18.14 0.01 -19.15
C LEU A 69 -16.84 -0.34 -18.44
N SER A 70 -15.79 -0.59 -19.22
CA SER A 70 -14.43 -0.80 -18.67
C SER A 70 -13.66 0.50 -18.73
N PRO A 71 -13.07 0.96 -17.62
CA PRO A 71 -12.20 2.14 -17.63
C PRO A 71 -10.97 1.87 -18.49
N THR A 72 -10.47 2.91 -19.14
CA THR A 72 -9.19 2.86 -19.87
C THR A 72 -8.06 3.36 -18.97
N GLY A 73 -6.82 2.86 -19.20
CA GLY A 73 -5.67 3.26 -18.38
C GLY A 73 -5.62 2.58 -17.01
N MET A 74 -6.40 1.51 -16.84
CA MET A 74 -6.41 0.70 -15.61
C MET A 74 -6.10 -0.77 -15.97
N ASP A 75 -4.85 -1.16 -15.80
CA ASP A 75 -4.43 -2.55 -16.00
C ASP A 75 -4.76 -3.39 -14.76
N ALA A 76 -5.37 -4.56 -14.99
CA ALA A 76 -5.78 -5.46 -13.93
C ALA A 76 -6.51 -4.73 -12.76
N ASP A 77 -7.42 -3.83 -13.11
CA ASP A 77 -8.20 -2.99 -12.19
C ASP A 77 -7.37 -1.99 -11.34
N GLY A 78 -6.13 -1.74 -11.72
CA GLY A 78 -5.23 -0.82 -11.03
C GLY A 78 -4.82 0.39 -11.87
N VAL A 79 -4.49 1.48 -11.21
CA VAL A 79 -3.93 2.69 -11.81
C VAL A 79 -2.48 2.82 -11.38
N VAL A 80 -1.57 2.72 -12.35
CA VAL A 80 -0.14 2.95 -12.10
C VAL A 80 0.10 4.44 -11.94
N VAL A 81 0.73 4.82 -10.84
CA VAL A 81 1.12 6.20 -10.55
C VAL A 81 2.57 6.41 -10.96
N ASN A 82 2.78 7.22 -12.00
CA ASN A 82 4.12 7.55 -12.50
C ASN A 82 4.69 8.85 -11.92
N THR A 83 3.82 9.71 -11.37
CA THR A 83 4.19 10.97 -10.73
C THR A 83 3.21 11.27 -9.60
N ALA A 84 3.70 11.83 -8.51
CA ALA A 84 2.91 12.20 -7.34
C ALA A 84 3.06 13.71 -7.07
N PRO A 85 2.37 14.57 -7.86
CA PRO A 85 2.46 16.02 -7.70
C PRO A 85 1.77 16.49 -6.42
N GLY A 86 2.30 17.51 -5.77
CA GLY A 86 1.64 18.23 -4.67
C GLY A 86 1.74 17.58 -3.29
N VAL A 87 2.09 16.31 -3.18
CA VAL A 87 2.27 15.64 -1.89
C VAL A 87 3.74 15.70 -1.49
N GLY A 88 4.04 16.41 -0.41
CA GLY A 88 5.42 16.57 0.09
C GLY A 88 6.18 17.78 -0.47
N ALA A 89 5.58 18.58 -1.33
CA ALA A 89 6.25 19.77 -1.92
C ALA A 89 6.33 20.98 -0.98
N GLU A 90 5.64 20.98 0.15
CA GLU A 90 5.50 22.19 0.99
C GLU A 90 6.66 22.45 1.97
N ASP A 91 7.67 21.56 2.06
CA ASP A 91 8.76 21.68 3.03
C ASP A 91 10.18 21.44 2.48
N VAL A 92 10.39 21.57 1.20
CA VAL A 92 11.78 21.70 0.70
C VAL A 92 12.11 23.18 0.75
N PRO A 93 13.01 23.65 1.65
CA PRO A 93 13.55 25.01 1.55
C PRO A 93 14.15 25.13 0.14
N GLU A 94 13.67 26.07 -0.66
CA GLU A 94 14.32 26.41 -1.92
C GLU A 94 15.80 26.69 -1.60
N THR A 95 16.66 25.72 -1.94
CA THR A 95 18.09 25.99 -1.95
C THR A 95 18.27 27.04 -3.07
N PRO A 96 18.72 28.25 -2.73
CA PRO A 96 18.92 29.27 -3.75
C PRO A 96 19.83 28.69 -4.82
N ALA A 97 19.40 28.78 -6.08
CA ALA A 97 20.21 28.38 -7.22
C ALA A 97 21.60 29.02 -7.08
N PRO A 98 22.68 28.28 -7.32
CA PRO A 98 24.02 28.87 -7.32
C PRO A 98 24.04 30.00 -8.35
N GLU A 99 24.33 31.23 -7.90
CA GLU A 99 24.65 32.34 -8.82
C GLU A 99 25.82 31.89 -9.68
N GLU A 100 25.61 31.88 -10.99
CA GLU A 100 26.68 31.64 -11.96
C GLU A 100 27.75 32.73 -11.80
N THR A 101 28.84 32.40 -11.14
CA THR A 101 30.06 33.21 -11.15
C THR A 101 30.91 32.67 -12.28
N GLU A 102 30.95 33.42 -13.37
CA GLU A 102 31.92 33.18 -14.45
C GLU A 102 33.37 33.31 -13.94
N GLY A 103 34.18 32.31 -14.24
CA GLY A 103 35.62 32.46 -14.30
C GLY A 103 36.44 31.37 -13.60
N GLY A 104 37.11 30.55 -14.39
CA GLY A 104 38.31 29.85 -13.96
C GLY A 104 38.47 28.42 -14.46
N ALA A 105 39.18 28.24 -15.56
CA ALA A 105 39.63 26.98 -16.11
C ALA A 105 40.42 26.15 -15.09
N GLY A 106 40.09 24.87 -14.97
CA GLY A 106 40.82 23.88 -14.18
C GLY A 106 40.21 22.49 -14.43
N GLU A 107 40.68 21.86 -15.52
CA GLU A 107 40.39 20.48 -15.89
C GLU A 107 40.90 19.53 -14.81
N THR A 108 39.96 18.90 -14.09
CA THR A 108 40.21 17.63 -13.37
C THR A 108 38.97 16.79 -13.61
N THR A 109 39.04 15.90 -14.57
CA THR A 109 38.04 14.86 -14.82
C THR A 109 38.15 13.86 -13.68
N GLU A 110 37.29 14.03 -12.63
CA GLU A 110 36.88 12.93 -11.82
C GLU A 110 36.00 12.00 -12.67
N PRO A 111 36.19 10.67 -12.59
CA PRO A 111 35.33 9.75 -13.32
C PRO A 111 33.90 9.91 -12.80
N THR A 112 33.02 10.34 -13.70
CA THR A 112 31.56 10.22 -13.49
C THR A 112 31.28 8.78 -13.08
N PRO A 113 30.65 8.50 -11.94
CA PRO A 113 30.24 7.15 -11.62
C PRO A 113 29.33 6.65 -12.75
N GLU A 114 29.73 5.54 -13.39
CA GLU A 114 28.87 4.83 -14.32
C GLU A 114 27.55 4.55 -13.59
N PRO A 115 26.38 4.71 -14.26
CA PRO A 115 25.11 4.37 -13.65
C PRO A 115 25.17 2.91 -13.25
N THR A 116 25.25 2.67 -11.97
CA THR A 116 25.15 1.35 -11.34
C THR A 116 23.84 0.73 -11.85
N ALA A 117 23.88 -0.54 -12.20
CA ALA A 117 22.77 -1.34 -12.72
C ALA A 117 21.42 -0.84 -12.22
N SER A 118 20.48 -0.60 -13.14
CA SER A 118 19.11 -0.21 -12.81
C SER A 118 18.58 -1.16 -11.76
N GLN A 119 18.50 -0.72 -10.51
CA GLN A 119 17.77 -1.44 -9.49
C GLN A 119 16.33 -1.57 -9.99
N THR A 120 15.80 -2.78 -10.00
CA THR A 120 14.40 -2.99 -10.35
C THR A 120 13.58 -2.28 -9.29
N ALA A 121 12.73 -1.33 -9.71
CA ALA A 121 11.86 -0.61 -8.78
C ALA A 121 10.99 -1.62 -8.01
N ALA A 122 10.83 -1.42 -6.71
CA ALA A 122 9.92 -2.24 -5.93
C ALA A 122 8.47 -2.03 -6.43
N ASP A 123 7.74 -3.11 -6.61
CA ASP A 123 6.35 -3.08 -7.09
C ASP A 123 5.37 -3.10 -5.92
N VAL A 124 4.57 -2.05 -5.79
CA VAL A 124 3.65 -1.84 -4.67
C VAL A 124 2.23 -1.71 -5.18
N HIS A 125 1.37 -2.66 -4.80
CA HIS A 125 -0.06 -2.64 -5.07
C HIS A 125 -0.84 -2.27 -3.81
N ILE A 126 -1.70 -1.24 -3.89
CA ILE A 126 -2.47 -0.73 -2.77
C ILE A 126 -3.96 -0.83 -3.10
N TYR A 127 -4.64 -1.79 -2.48
CA TYR A 127 -6.09 -1.95 -2.59
C TYR A 127 -6.76 -1.03 -1.58
N VAL A 128 -7.51 -0.04 -2.05
CA VAL A 128 -8.10 1.02 -1.22
C VAL A 128 -9.61 1.07 -1.32
N ASP A 129 -10.27 1.22 -0.18
CA ASP A 129 -11.69 1.59 -0.11
C ASP A 129 -11.78 2.99 0.50
N TYR A 130 -12.38 3.91 -0.22
CA TYR A 130 -12.46 5.33 0.16
C TYR A 130 -13.36 5.62 1.38
N LEU A 131 -13.98 4.60 1.95
CA LEU A 131 -14.70 4.67 3.22
C LEU A 131 -13.96 3.93 4.35
N SER A 132 -12.83 3.28 4.06
CA SER A 132 -12.07 2.56 5.07
C SER A 132 -11.18 3.49 5.88
N PRO A 133 -11.40 3.62 7.21
CA PRO A 133 -10.53 4.44 8.06
C PRO A 133 -9.05 4.01 7.99
N GLY A 134 -8.81 2.69 7.85
CA GLY A 134 -7.45 2.17 7.70
C GLY A 134 -6.77 2.65 6.42
N ALA A 135 -7.52 2.80 5.30
CA ALA A 135 -6.96 3.32 4.05
C ALA A 135 -6.55 4.80 4.21
N GLY A 136 -7.39 5.60 4.87
CA GLY A 136 -7.03 6.98 5.20
C GLY A 136 -5.86 7.08 6.18
N ASP A 137 -5.79 6.18 7.17
CA ASP A 137 -4.67 6.15 8.11
C ASP A 137 -3.34 5.82 7.41
N PHE A 138 -3.36 4.85 6.47
CA PHE A 138 -2.19 4.49 5.69
C PHE A 138 -1.75 5.64 4.79
N GLU A 139 -2.68 6.26 4.07
CA GLU A 139 -2.39 7.40 3.19
C GLU A 139 -1.79 8.56 3.96
N ARG A 140 -2.43 9.02 5.03
CA ARG A 140 -1.90 10.13 5.87
C ARG A 140 -0.51 9.87 6.42
N ALA A 141 -0.19 8.62 6.75
CA ALA A 141 1.12 8.27 7.29
C ALA A 141 2.20 8.11 6.21
N ASN A 142 1.84 7.63 5.02
CA ASN A 142 2.81 7.15 4.04
C ASN A 142 2.85 7.95 2.74
N ALA A 143 1.85 8.80 2.44
CA ALA A 143 1.75 9.52 1.16
C ALA A 143 3.03 10.29 0.80
N ARG A 144 3.65 10.99 1.78
CA ARG A 144 4.86 11.77 1.54
C ARG A 144 6.04 10.92 1.12
N GLN A 145 6.30 9.79 1.79
CA GLN A 145 7.40 8.90 1.42
C GLN A 145 7.11 8.17 0.11
N LEU A 146 5.86 7.72 -0.12
CA LEU A 146 5.45 7.11 -1.39
C LEU A 146 5.65 8.09 -2.55
N ALA A 147 5.20 9.34 -2.39
CA ALA A 147 5.40 10.37 -3.42
C ALA A 147 6.88 10.60 -3.74
N GLY A 148 7.75 10.65 -2.73
CA GLY A 148 9.20 10.74 -2.93
C GLY A 148 9.73 9.56 -3.74
N TRP A 149 9.43 8.35 -3.34
CA TRP A 149 9.90 7.13 -4.02
C TRP A 149 9.35 6.97 -5.45
N ILE A 150 8.08 7.35 -5.70
CA ILE A 150 7.50 7.39 -7.04
C ILE A 150 8.26 8.37 -7.91
N ASN A 151 8.48 9.61 -7.44
CA ASN A 151 9.14 10.66 -8.20
C ASN A 151 10.64 10.37 -8.45
N GLU A 152 11.27 9.61 -7.56
CA GLU A 152 12.65 9.11 -7.72
C GLU A 152 12.73 7.86 -8.60
N GLY A 153 11.60 7.23 -8.92
CA GLY A 153 11.52 6.02 -9.75
C GLY A 153 12.05 4.76 -9.06
N VAL A 154 12.18 4.78 -7.72
CA VAL A 154 12.65 3.61 -6.93
C VAL A 154 11.51 2.68 -6.53
N VAL A 155 10.25 3.13 -6.66
CA VAL A 155 9.03 2.35 -6.40
C VAL A 155 8.05 2.59 -7.53
N THR A 156 7.41 1.52 -8.01
CA THR A 156 6.20 1.59 -8.83
C THR A 156 5.00 1.39 -7.92
N VAL A 157 4.06 2.33 -7.89
CA VAL A 157 2.85 2.22 -7.09
C VAL A 157 1.63 2.10 -7.97
N THR A 158 0.82 1.08 -7.70
CA THR A 158 -0.46 0.85 -8.36
C THR A 158 -1.59 0.87 -7.33
N TYR A 159 -2.51 1.82 -7.47
CA TYR A 159 -3.72 1.86 -6.64
C TYR A 159 -4.85 1.08 -7.29
N HIS A 160 -5.50 0.22 -6.49
CA HIS A 160 -6.66 -0.58 -6.88
C HIS A 160 -7.89 -0.12 -6.08
N PRO A 161 -8.77 0.72 -6.66
CA PRO A 161 -10.00 1.13 -6.01
C PRO A 161 -10.95 -0.05 -5.83
N VAL A 162 -11.35 -0.33 -4.59
CA VAL A 162 -12.33 -1.37 -4.25
C VAL A 162 -13.49 -0.79 -3.44
N SER A 163 -14.57 -1.54 -3.31
CA SER A 163 -15.81 -1.08 -2.69
C SER A 163 -16.38 -2.07 -1.67
N MET A 164 -15.52 -2.52 -0.75
CA MET A 164 -15.87 -3.50 0.29
C MET A 164 -16.90 -2.97 1.28
N LEU A 165 -16.85 -1.66 1.58
CA LEU A 165 -17.68 -0.99 2.58
C LEU A 165 -18.95 -0.33 1.98
N THR A 166 -19.41 -0.81 0.82
CA THR A 166 -20.57 -0.27 0.12
C THR A 166 -21.82 -0.18 0.99
N ALA A 167 -22.00 -1.09 1.94
CA ALA A 167 -23.17 -1.12 2.84
C ALA A 167 -23.06 -0.13 4.04
N SER A 168 -21.87 0.43 4.30
CA SER A 168 -21.56 1.23 5.49
C SER A 168 -21.76 2.74 5.28
N SER A 169 -22.75 3.14 4.48
CA SER A 169 -23.01 4.56 4.14
C SER A 169 -24.51 4.87 3.99
N ASN A 170 -25.33 4.52 4.99
CA ASN A 170 -26.76 4.84 5.05
C ASN A 170 -27.56 4.51 3.76
N GLY A 171 -27.08 3.52 2.97
CA GLY A 171 -27.70 3.13 1.70
C GLY A 171 -27.30 3.97 0.48
N THR A 172 -26.48 5.01 0.63
CA THR A 172 -25.98 5.84 -0.47
C THR A 172 -24.93 5.14 -1.32
N LYS A 173 -24.33 4.05 -0.83
CA LYS A 173 -23.26 3.27 -1.49
C LYS A 173 -22.00 4.12 -1.78
N TYR A 174 -21.60 4.98 -0.85
CA TYR A 174 -20.48 5.90 -1.04
C TYR A 174 -19.19 5.20 -1.49
N SER A 175 -18.80 4.09 -0.83
CA SER A 175 -17.60 3.30 -1.21
C SER A 175 -17.64 2.88 -2.70
N LEU A 176 -18.76 2.41 -3.20
CA LEU A 176 -18.92 2.04 -4.61
C LEU A 176 -18.86 3.26 -5.55
N ARG A 177 -19.51 4.38 -5.17
CA ARG A 177 -19.54 5.59 -5.99
C ARG A 177 -18.18 6.27 -6.06
N SER A 178 -17.44 6.31 -4.96
CA SER A 178 -16.09 6.88 -4.94
C SER A 178 -15.07 6.03 -5.72
N ALA A 179 -15.17 4.69 -5.67
CA ALA A 179 -14.36 3.82 -6.53
C ALA A 179 -14.66 4.03 -8.02
N ALA A 180 -15.95 4.19 -8.38
CA ALA A 180 -16.35 4.52 -9.75
C ALA A 180 -15.87 5.92 -10.17
N ALA A 181 -15.92 6.92 -9.28
CA ALA A 181 -15.40 8.26 -9.52
C ALA A 181 -13.90 8.26 -9.76
N ALA A 182 -13.12 7.47 -8.98
CA ALA A 182 -11.70 7.30 -9.20
C ALA A 182 -11.39 6.71 -10.59
N ALA A 183 -12.19 5.74 -11.05
CA ALA A 183 -12.08 5.19 -12.40
C ALA A 183 -12.42 6.21 -13.49
N CYS A 184 -13.39 7.13 -13.24
CA CYS A 184 -13.68 8.24 -14.15
C CYS A 184 -12.47 9.18 -14.31
N VAL A 185 -11.84 9.54 -13.18
CA VAL A 185 -10.64 10.39 -13.23
C VAL A 185 -9.48 9.65 -13.90
N ALA A 186 -9.23 8.39 -13.55
CA ALA A 186 -8.17 7.58 -14.18
C ALA A 186 -8.35 7.48 -15.70
N THR A 187 -9.60 7.37 -16.18
CA THR A 187 -9.91 7.22 -17.60
C THR A 187 -9.79 8.53 -18.39
N HIS A 188 -10.26 9.63 -17.83
CA HIS A 188 -10.43 10.89 -18.57
C HIS A 188 -9.41 11.96 -18.21
N SER A 189 -8.72 11.80 -17.07
CA SER A 189 -7.72 12.76 -16.57
C SER A 189 -6.66 12.03 -15.73
N PRO A 190 -5.92 11.06 -16.30
CA PRO A 190 -5.02 10.17 -15.56
C PRO A 190 -3.92 10.91 -14.79
N ALA A 191 -3.47 12.06 -15.26
CA ALA A 191 -2.46 12.87 -14.56
C ALA A 191 -2.95 13.39 -13.20
N GLN A 192 -4.25 13.56 -13.01
CA GLN A 192 -4.86 14.03 -11.77
C GLN A 192 -5.33 12.90 -10.86
N PHE A 193 -5.19 11.64 -11.29
CA PHE A 193 -5.66 10.49 -10.51
C PHE A 193 -5.04 10.45 -9.12
N TYR A 194 -3.71 10.62 -9.00
CA TYR A 194 -3.03 10.56 -7.71
C TYR A 194 -3.56 11.62 -6.74
N SER A 195 -3.68 12.87 -7.18
CA SER A 195 -4.21 13.97 -6.36
C SER A 195 -5.66 13.70 -5.94
N PHE A 196 -6.50 13.21 -6.85
CA PHE A 196 -7.89 12.86 -6.54
C PHE A 196 -7.99 11.70 -5.54
N ASN A 197 -7.20 10.63 -5.75
CA ASN A 197 -7.10 9.48 -4.86
C ASN A 197 -6.65 9.90 -3.46
N HIS A 198 -5.62 10.74 -3.38
CA HIS A 198 -5.09 11.28 -2.13
C HIS A 198 -6.17 12.04 -1.35
N GLU A 199 -6.85 12.99 -1.98
CA GLU A 199 -7.91 13.78 -1.34
C GLU A 199 -9.08 12.92 -0.85
N LEU A 200 -9.48 11.90 -1.62
CA LEU A 200 -10.51 10.95 -1.20
C LEU A 200 -10.11 10.15 0.05
N LEU A 201 -8.80 9.87 0.22
CA LEU A 201 -8.28 9.07 1.33
C LEU A 201 -7.98 9.91 2.57
N VAL A 202 -7.49 11.14 2.42
CA VAL A 202 -7.15 11.99 3.57
C VAL A 202 -8.36 12.68 4.19
N ASP A 203 -9.37 13.02 3.37
CA ASP A 203 -10.61 13.68 3.80
C ASP A 203 -11.81 12.74 3.62
N GLN A 204 -11.75 11.59 4.29
CA GLN A 204 -12.81 10.58 4.26
C GLN A 204 -14.03 10.99 5.09
N PRO A 205 -15.27 10.70 4.64
CA PRO A 205 -16.42 10.74 5.50
C PRO A 205 -16.34 9.66 6.57
N GLU A 206 -17.01 9.89 7.69
CA GLU A 206 -17.18 8.85 8.72
C GLU A 206 -18.06 7.72 8.19
N MET A 207 -17.77 6.48 8.63
CA MET A 207 -18.66 5.34 8.38
C MET A 207 -20.04 5.59 8.98
N ASP A 208 -21.06 4.94 8.40
CA ASP A 208 -22.47 5.10 8.79
C ASP A 208 -23.02 6.52 8.60
N THR A 209 -22.36 7.33 7.76
CA THR A 209 -22.90 8.59 7.21
C THR A 209 -23.26 8.40 5.73
N ASP A 210 -23.87 9.41 5.12
CA ASP A 210 -24.22 9.37 3.69
C ASP A 210 -23.00 9.44 2.78
N GLY A 211 -21.86 9.92 3.29
CA GLY A 211 -20.68 10.23 2.51
C GLY A 211 -20.90 11.39 1.53
N ARG A 212 -19.94 11.62 0.65
CA ARG A 212 -20.08 12.64 -0.41
C ARG A 212 -21.10 12.22 -1.44
N SER A 213 -21.89 13.18 -1.95
CA SER A 213 -22.76 12.99 -3.13
C SER A 213 -21.92 12.88 -4.41
N ASP A 214 -22.53 12.45 -5.52
CA ASP A 214 -21.85 12.39 -6.82
C ASP A 214 -21.44 13.79 -7.31
N VAL A 215 -22.23 14.82 -6.99
CA VAL A 215 -21.88 16.21 -7.27
C VAL A 215 -20.64 16.63 -6.48
N GLU A 216 -20.55 16.32 -5.19
CA GLU A 216 -19.38 16.64 -4.36
C GLU A 216 -18.14 15.84 -4.79
N LEU A 217 -18.28 14.61 -5.27
CA LEU A 217 -17.18 13.84 -5.86
C LEU A 217 -16.69 14.49 -7.17
N ALA A 218 -17.61 14.96 -8.01
CA ALA A 218 -17.26 15.67 -9.23
C ALA A 218 -16.62 17.05 -8.94
N ASP A 219 -17.12 17.76 -7.92
CA ASP A 219 -16.51 19.03 -7.48
C ASP A 219 -15.10 18.83 -6.94
N LEU A 220 -14.84 17.75 -6.21
CA LEU A 220 -13.50 17.37 -5.77
C LEU A 220 -12.56 17.09 -6.96
N ALA A 221 -13.04 16.35 -7.96
CA ALA A 221 -12.27 16.09 -9.18
C ALA A 221 -11.89 17.40 -9.89
N ILE A 222 -12.81 18.37 -9.95
CA ILE A 222 -12.55 19.69 -10.53
C ILE A 222 -11.54 20.46 -9.67
N ALA A 223 -11.64 20.38 -8.34
CA ALA A 223 -10.75 21.07 -7.43
C ALA A 223 -9.29 20.60 -7.55
N VAL A 224 -9.06 19.32 -7.85
CA VAL A 224 -7.71 18.79 -8.12
C VAL A 224 -7.23 19.05 -9.55
N GLY A 225 -8.02 19.71 -10.39
CA GLY A 225 -7.60 20.23 -11.69
C GLY A 225 -7.71 19.25 -12.85
N VAL A 226 -8.77 18.41 -12.89
CA VAL A 226 -9.02 17.51 -14.05
C VAL A 226 -9.14 18.30 -15.36
N ASP A 227 -8.62 17.73 -16.45
CA ASP A 227 -8.54 18.40 -17.76
C ASP A 227 -9.92 18.59 -18.39
N ASP A 228 -10.65 17.50 -18.62
CA ASP A 228 -11.97 17.51 -19.28
C ASP A 228 -13.11 17.58 -18.26
N VAL A 229 -13.25 18.73 -17.57
CA VAL A 229 -14.20 18.95 -16.48
C VAL A 229 -15.60 18.40 -16.77
N LYS A 230 -16.14 18.67 -17.97
CA LYS A 230 -17.50 18.22 -18.31
C LYS A 230 -17.57 16.70 -18.44
N VAL A 231 -16.59 16.08 -19.07
CA VAL A 231 -16.56 14.62 -19.29
C VAL A 231 -16.40 13.90 -17.96
N VAL A 232 -15.47 14.35 -17.12
CA VAL A 232 -15.24 13.76 -15.79
C VAL A 232 -16.49 13.91 -14.91
N ARG A 233 -17.11 15.10 -14.88
CA ARG A 233 -18.35 15.34 -14.12
C ARG A 233 -19.48 14.44 -14.60
N ASP A 234 -19.74 14.40 -15.91
CA ASP A 234 -20.81 13.56 -16.48
C ASP A 234 -20.57 12.08 -16.14
N CYS A 235 -19.33 11.58 -16.23
CA CYS A 235 -18.97 10.21 -15.88
C CYS A 235 -19.27 9.90 -14.40
N ILE A 236 -18.85 10.79 -13.48
CA ILE A 236 -19.06 10.61 -12.04
C ILE A 236 -20.55 10.65 -11.69
N GLU A 237 -21.27 11.70 -12.12
CA GLU A 237 -22.68 11.89 -11.79
C GLU A 237 -23.59 10.81 -12.42
N ASN A 238 -23.23 10.26 -13.58
CA ASN A 238 -23.92 9.12 -14.18
C ASN A 238 -23.55 7.77 -13.54
N GLY A 239 -22.46 7.70 -12.79
CA GLY A 239 -21.91 6.46 -12.21
C GLY A 239 -21.50 5.46 -13.28
N ASP A 240 -20.84 5.91 -14.35
CA ASP A 240 -20.57 5.11 -15.55
C ASP A 240 -19.76 3.86 -15.24
N PHE A 241 -18.82 3.90 -14.29
CA PHE A 241 -17.99 2.77 -13.87
C PHE A 241 -18.46 2.06 -12.59
N ALA A 242 -19.70 2.28 -12.12
CA ALA A 242 -20.19 1.61 -10.90
C ALA A 242 -20.25 0.07 -11.04
N SER A 243 -20.62 -0.43 -12.22
CA SER A 243 -20.63 -1.88 -12.50
C SER A 243 -19.21 -2.45 -12.48
N TRP A 244 -18.25 -1.74 -13.11
CA TRP A 244 -16.85 -2.12 -13.09
C TRP A 244 -16.28 -2.15 -11.65
N ALA A 245 -16.51 -1.11 -10.84
CA ALA A 245 -15.99 -1.05 -9.46
C ALA A 245 -16.50 -2.21 -8.60
N LYS A 246 -17.75 -2.63 -8.80
CA LYS A 246 -18.30 -3.82 -8.15
C LYS A 246 -17.59 -5.10 -8.62
N GLU A 247 -17.40 -5.26 -9.93
CA GLU A 247 -16.76 -6.44 -10.51
C GLU A 247 -15.28 -6.51 -10.16
N ALA A 248 -14.54 -5.37 -10.18
CA ALA A 248 -13.16 -5.27 -9.74
C ALA A 248 -13.00 -5.70 -8.27
N THR A 249 -13.92 -5.25 -7.41
CA THR A 249 -13.96 -5.70 -6.01
C THR A 249 -14.18 -7.21 -5.92
N SER A 250 -15.09 -7.78 -6.71
CA SER A 250 -15.33 -9.23 -6.73
C SER A 250 -14.09 -10.00 -7.18
N ARG A 251 -13.41 -9.54 -8.22
CA ARG A 251 -12.14 -10.16 -8.68
C ARG A 251 -11.07 -10.13 -7.60
N ALA A 252 -10.90 -9.01 -6.91
CA ALA A 252 -9.93 -8.89 -5.83
C ALA A 252 -10.26 -9.81 -4.63
N LEU A 253 -11.54 -10.00 -4.31
CA LEU A 253 -12.00 -10.93 -3.27
C LEU A 253 -11.81 -12.40 -3.64
N GLU A 254 -11.88 -12.73 -4.92
CA GLU A 254 -11.68 -14.08 -5.46
C GLU A 254 -10.20 -14.40 -5.66
N GLY A 255 -9.37 -13.39 -5.95
CA GLY A 255 -7.93 -13.49 -6.17
C GLY A 255 -7.53 -14.31 -7.41
N PRO A 256 -6.25 -14.58 -7.59
CA PRO A 256 -5.13 -13.97 -6.84
C PRO A 256 -5.00 -12.46 -7.11
N LEU A 257 -4.50 -11.73 -6.13
CA LEU A 257 -4.21 -10.31 -6.29
C LEU A 257 -3.02 -10.09 -7.22
N VAL A 258 -3.01 -8.95 -7.90
CA VAL A 258 -1.91 -8.60 -8.83
C VAL A 258 -0.56 -8.63 -8.09
N GLY A 259 0.45 -9.20 -8.73
CA GLY A 259 1.78 -9.35 -8.16
C GLY A 259 1.92 -10.49 -7.15
N SER A 260 0.88 -11.31 -6.91
CA SER A 260 0.94 -12.45 -5.99
C SER A 260 0.33 -13.72 -6.61
N ASP A 261 0.73 -14.89 -6.09
CA ASP A 261 0.24 -16.18 -6.58
C ASP A 261 -1.03 -16.67 -5.83
N ASP A 262 -1.22 -16.24 -4.57
CA ASP A 262 -2.22 -16.82 -3.67
C ASP A 262 -2.97 -15.83 -2.78
N LEU A 263 -2.59 -14.54 -2.81
CA LEU A 263 -3.25 -13.54 -1.99
C LEU A 263 -4.65 -13.22 -2.53
N VAL A 264 -5.58 -13.03 -1.61
CA VAL A 264 -6.93 -12.53 -1.89
C VAL A 264 -7.19 -11.31 -1.03
N LEU A 265 -8.05 -10.41 -1.49
CA LEU A 265 -8.42 -9.23 -0.73
C LEU A 265 -9.19 -9.62 0.54
N THR A 266 -8.64 -9.29 1.70
CA THR A 266 -9.26 -9.59 2.99
C THR A 266 -9.64 -8.35 3.79
N SER A 267 -9.05 -7.21 3.47
CA SER A 267 -9.28 -5.92 4.12
C SER A 267 -8.92 -4.78 3.16
N ALA A 268 -9.41 -3.58 3.45
CA ALA A 268 -8.93 -2.35 2.83
C ALA A 268 -8.45 -1.38 3.94
N PRO A 269 -7.22 -0.84 3.86
CA PRO A 269 -6.30 -1.12 2.77
C PRO A 269 -5.71 -2.53 2.88
N MET A 270 -5.29 -3.07 1.74
CA MET A 270 -4.36 -4.17 1.67
C MET A 270 -3.20 -3.71 0.79
N VAL A 271 -1.98 -3.78 1.32
CA VAL A 271 -0.76 -3.36 0.64
C VAL A 271 0.07 -4.58 0.34
N VAL A 272 0.46 -4.74 -0.91
CA VAL A 272 1.29 -5.86 -1.40
C VAL A 272 2.55 -5.26 -2.02
N VAL A 273 3.71 -5.73 -1.59
CA VAL A 273 5.02 -5.31 -2.09
C VAL A 273 5.74 -6.52 -2.67
N ASN A 274 6.08 -6.52 -3.96
CA ASN A 274 6.71 -7.65 -4.66
C ASN A 274 6.03 -9.01 -4.36
N GLY A 275 4.71 -9.04 -4.25
CA GLY A 275 3.92 -10.24 -3.95
C GLY A 275 3.71 -10.55 -2.47
N GLU A 276 4.32 -9.84 -1.54
CA GLU A 276 4.17 -10.04 -0.11
C GLU A 276 3.22 -9.02 0.54
N ALA A 277 2.26 -9.51 1.33
CA ALA A 277 1.31 -8.63 2.01
C ALA A 277 1.94 -7.93 3.23
N TYR A 278 1.81 -6.62 3.32
CA TYR A 278 2.16 -5.85 4.50
C TYR A 278 1.14 -6.08 5.62
N VAL A 279 1.63 -6.54 6.77
CA VAL A 279 0.81 -6.83 7.96
C VAL A 279 1.21 -5.99 9.18
N GLY A 280 1.96 -4.92 8.97
CA GLY A 280 2.41 -3.99 10.00
C GLY A 280 1.39 -2.91 10.36
N SER A 281 1.84 -1.89 11.08
CA SER A 281 1.04 -0.72 11.45
C SER A 281 0.78 0.18 10.25
N LEU A 282 -0.48 0.46 9.95
CA LEU A 282 -0.86 1.38 8.87
C LEU A 282 -0.46 2.84 9.17
N LYS A 283 -0.15 3.17 10.43
CA LYS A 283 0.19 4.52 10.89
C LYS A 283 1.70 4.72 11.12
N ASP A 284 2.51 3.71 10.90
CA ASP A 284 3.95 3.78 11.12
C ASP A 284 4.71 3.75 9.78
N PRO A 285 5.12 4.91 9.26
CA PRO A 285 5.84 4.99 8.00
C PRO A 285 7.23 4.35 8.07
N VAL A 286 7.85 4.29 9.25
CA VAL A 286 9.16 3.65 9.42
C VAL A 286 9.02 2.13 9.35
N GLU A 287 7.97 1.56 9.96
CA GLU A 287 7.70 0.12 9.86
C GLU A 287 7.43 -0.30 8.41
N PHE A 288 6.62 0.49 7.68
CA PHE A 288 6.36 0.24 6.26
C PHE A 288 7.62 0.36 5.39
N SER A 289 8.43 1.40 5.61
CA SER A 289 9.71 1.58 4.90
C SER A 289 10.66 0.40 5.10
N ASN A 290 10.81 -0.07 6.35
CA ASN A 290 11.64 -1.24 6.66
C ASN A 290 11.12 -2.52 6.00
N PHE A 291 9.80 -2.72 5.94
CA PHE A 291 9.20 -3.85 5.24
C PHE A 291 9.52 -3.80 3.75
N LEU A 292 9.30 -2.65 3.10
CA LEU A 292 9.56 -2.46 1.67
C LEU A 292 11.04 -2.74 1.33
N LEU A 293 11.98 -2.20 2.12
CA LEU A 293 13.41 -2.43 1.91
C LEU A 293 13.79 -3.91 2.08
N THR A 294 13.18 -4.60 3.04
CA THR A 294 13.45 -6.03 3.25
C THR A 294 12.99 -6.85 2.05
N VAL A 295 11.75 -6.64 1.60
CA VAL A 295 11.18 -7.39 0.47
C VAL A 295 11.91 -7.06 -0.84
N ALA A 296 12.32 -5.80 -1.05
CA ALA A 296 13.10 -5.41 -2.22
C ALA A 296 14.47 -6.13 -2.25
N SER A 297 15.16 -6.22 -1.10
CA SER A 297 16.45 -6.92 -0.99
C SER A 297 16.34 -8.42 -1.26
N ASP A 298 15.31 -9.07 -0.74
CA ASP A 298 15.07 -10.51 -0.93
C ASP A 298 14.81 -10.86 -2.40
N THR A 299 14.19 -9.94 -3.15
CA THR A 299 13.94 -10.09 -4.59
C THR A 299 15.23 -9.99 -5.39
N GLU A 300 16.14 -9.07 -5.05
CA GLU A 300 17.46 -8.91 -5.71
C GLU A 300 18.35 -10.13 -5.48
N ASP A 301 18.40 -10.65 -4.25
CA ASP A 301 19.19 -11.84 -3.91
C ASP A 301 18.70 -13.08 -4.67
N SER A 302 17.39 -13.19 -4.89
CA SER A 302 16.76 -14.28 -5.64
C SER A 302 17.04 -14.20 -7.15
N ALA A 303 17.24 -13.00 -7.69
CA ALA A 303 17.50 -12.74 -9.10
C ALA A 303 19.01 -12.88 -9.45
N SER A 304 19.92 -12.87 -8.48
CA SER A 304 21.37 -13.00 -8.71
C SER A 304 21.73 -14.43 -9.10
N PRO A 305 22.38 -14.67 -10.26
CA PRO A 305 22.76 -16.02 -10.65
C PRO A 305 23.81 -16.58 -9.67
N THR A 306 23.51 -17.73 -9.10
CA THR A 306 24.47 -18.51 -8.30
C THR A 306 25.76 -18.68 -9.10
N PRO A 307 26.95 -18.31 -8.58
CA PRO A 307 28.20 -18.47 -9.29
C PRO A 307 28.44 -19.95 -9.59
N THR A 308 28.47 -20.31 -10.86
CA THR A 308 28.81 -21.65 -11.32
C THR A 308 30.20 -22.00 -10.79
N PRO A 309 30.39 -23.09 -10.03
CA PRO A 309 31.72 -23.48 -9.55
C PRO A 309 32.62 -23.73 -10.74
N THR A 310 33.65 -22.89 -10.88
CA THR A 310 34.73 -23.07 -11.86
C THR A 310 35.40 -24.42 -11.57
N ALA A 311 35.30 -25.35 -12.50
CA ALA A 311 35.98 -26.63 -12.42
C ALA A 311 37.48 -26.37 -12.32
N SER A 312 38.10 -26.77 -11.21
CA SER A 312 39.55 -26.82 -11.06
C SER A 312 40.14 -27.75 -12.10
N GLU A 313 40.86 -27.19 -13.07
CA GLU A 313 41.70 -28.01 -13.95
C GLU A 313 42.79 -28.67 -13.12
N THR A 314 42.76 -30.00 -13.10
CA THR A 314 43.85 -30.82 -12.54
C THR A 314 45.05 -30.72 -13.48
N PRO A 315 46.25 -30.30 -13.04
CA PRO A 315 47.44 -30.33 -13.89
C PRO A 315 47.80 -31.77 -14.19
N ALA A 316 47.92 -32.09 -15.49
CA ALA A 316 48.46 -33.35 -15.96
C ALA A 316 49.96 -33.46 -15.62
N ALA A 317 50.35 -34.62 -15.06
CA ALA A 317 51.74 -35.01 -14.78
C ALA A 317 52.49 -35.45 -16.06
#